data_90dad36c37f65f64612d0345f4ff68e2
#
_entry.id   90dad36c37f65f64612d0345f4ff68e2
#
_cell.length_a   1.000
_cell.length_b   1.000
_cell.length_c   1.000
_cell.angle_alpha   90.00
_cell.angle_beta   90.00
_cell.angle_gamma   90.00
#
_symmetry.space_group_name_H-M   'P 1'
#
loop_
_entity.id
_entity.type
_entity.pdbx_description
1 polymer ?
#
loop_
_entity_poly.entity_id
_entity_poly.type
_entity_poly.pdbx_seq_one_letter_code
_entity_poly.pdbx_strand_id
1 'polypeptide(L)'
;KGSKKEPLVKSILIGACSGIVLLVVIQIVFKILGFLGYPYDMTGEFIRIKNLVSNNKIALINMVFIIPFVTEIVYRNVVFGYLYDLYEGGYKFVQLFTPACLAGILFALINVKHALPVVVEAVIISLTFGYVYLKTKRIESAIIGHIVFSTGIVILSFIVKTSVL
;
A
#
# COMPACT_ATOMS: atom_id res chain seq x y z
N LYS A 1 9.04 -3.87 27.63
CA LYS A 1 10.44 -3.54 27.24
C LYS A 1 10.37 -2.88 25.88
N GLY A 2 10.49 -1.53 25.81
CA GLY A 2 10.39 -0.78 24.56
C GLY A 2 11.51 -1.19 23.60
N SER A 3 11.16 -1.82 22.48
CA SER A 3 12.13 -2.12 21.44
C SER A 3 12.66 -0.81 20.84
N LYS A 4 13.99 -0.71 20.72
CA LYS A 4 14.68 0.49 20.24
C LYS A 4 14.24 0.82 18.80
N LYS A 5 13.89 2.08 18.54
CA LYS A 5 13.60 2.55 17.18
C LYS A 5 14.83 2.42 16.29
N GLU A 6 14.64 1.96 15.06
CA GLU A 6 15.73 1.96 14.06
C GLU A 6 16.21 3.38 13.75
N PRO A 7 17.48 3.57 13.36
CA PRO A 7 17.97 4.86 12.87
C PRO A 7 17.11 5.40 11.72
N LEU A 8 16.85 6.71 11.69
CA LEU A 8 15.95 7.33 10.72
C LEU A 8 16.32 7.01 9.26
N VAL A 9 17.59 7.17 8.91
CA VAL A 9 18.09 6.92 7.54
C VAL A 9 17.84 5.46 7.14
N LYS A 10 18.14 4.49 8.01
CA LYS A 10 17.89 3.08 7.75
C LYS A 10 16.39 2.80 7.58
N SER A 11 15.55 3.44 8.39
CA SER A 11 14.10 3.31 8.31
C SER A 11 13.54 3.85 6.98
N ILE A 12 14.04 4.99 6.51
CA ILE A 12 13.69 5.57 5.21
C ILE A 12 14.08 4.61 4.08
N LEU A 13 15.29 4.07 4.11
CA LEU A 13 15.76 3.11 3.09
C LEU A 13 14.90 1.83 3.08
N ILE A 14 14.59 1.27 4.25
CA ILE A 14 13.71 0.10 4.36
C ILE A 14 12.33 0.43 3.77
N GLY A 15 11.77 1.59 4.10
CA GLY A 15 10.49 2.04 3.55
C GLY A 15 10.55 2.16 2.03
N ALA A 16 11.51 2.88 1.48
CA ALA A 16 11.65 3.06 0.04
C ALA A 16 11.83 1.73 -0.70
N CYS A 17 12.70 0.84 -0.22
CA CYS A 17 12.87 -0.49 -0.80
C CYS A 17 11.58 -1.30 -0.75
N SER A 18 10.83 -1.24 0.36
CA SER A 18 9.57 -1.96 0.47
C SER A 18 8.52 -1.45 -0.53
N GLY A 19 8.47 -0.14 -0.79
CA GLY A 19 7.57 0.45 -1.79
C GLY A 19 7.89 -0.03 -3.21
N ILE A 20 9.19 -0.11 -3.56
CA ILE A 20 9.63 -0.65 -4.87
C ILE A 20 9.27 -2.13 -5.00
N VAL A 21 9.58 -2.93 -3.98
CA VAL A 21 9.26 -4.38 -3.98
C VAL A 21 7.75 -4.58 -4.10
N LEU A 22 6.97 -3.82 -3.36
CA LEU A 22 5.50 -3.88 -3.38
C LEU A 22 4.96 -3.57 -4.78
N LEU A 23 5.52 -2.58 -5.48
CA LEU A 23 5.13 -2.24 -6.85
C LEU A 23 5.25 -3.46 -7.79
N VAL A 24 6.36 -4.20 -7.69
CA VAL A 24 6.58 -5.42 -8.49
C VAL A 24 5.62 -6.54 -8.05
N VAL A 25 5.47 -6.76 -6.75
CA VAL A 25 4.59 -7.81 -6.20
C VAL A 25 3.15 -7.62 -6.65
N ILE A 26 2.62 -6.40 -6.59
CA ILE A 26 1.23 -6.12 -6.99
C ILE A 26 1.03 -6.42 -8.49
N GLN A 27 1.98 -6.08 -9.36
CA GLN A 27 1.88 -6.39 -10.79
C GLN A 27 1.81 -7.92 -11.03
N ILE A 28 2.61 -8.70 -10.29
CA ILE A 28 2.60 -10.15 -10.37
C ILE A 28 1.27 -10.71 -9.86
N VAL A 29 0.79 -10.22 -8.73
CA VAL A 29 -0.48 -10.66 -8.12
C VAL A 29 -1.65 -10.41 -9.06
N PHE A 30 -1.74 -9.25 -9.69
CA PHE A 30 -2.82 -8.97 -10.64
C PHE A 30 -2.77 -9.87 -11.87
N LYS A 31 -1.59 -10.23 -12.37
CA LYS A 31 -1.46 -11.23 -13.44
C LYS A 31 -1.95 -12.60 -13.00
N ILE A 32 -1.60 -13.04 -11.79
CA ILE A 32 -2.05 -14.32 -11.23
C ILE A 32 -3.57 -14.31 -11.05
N LEU A 33 -4.14 -13.26 -10.49
CA LEU A 33 -5.59 -13.14 -10.33
C LEU A 33 -6.32 -13.16 -11.67
N GLY A 34 -5.78 -12.50 -12.69
CA GLY A 34 -6.32 -12.54 -14.04
C GLY A 34 -6.33 -13.96 -14.62
N PHE A 35 -5.26 -14.72 -14.43
CA PHE A 35 -5.19 -16.12 -14.82
C PHE A 35 -6.19 -17.01 -14.08
N LEU A 36 -6.49 -16.68 -12.83
CA LEU A 36 -7.50 -17.38 -12.01
C LEU A 36 -8.95 -16.97 -12.30
N GLY A 37 -9.19 -16.12 -13.30
CA GLY A 37 -10.54 -15.69 -13.69
C GLY A 37 -11.05 -14.44 -12.95
N TYR A 38 -10.16 -13.72 -12.27
CA TYR A 38 -10.46 -12.43 -11.62
C TYR A 38 -9.70 -11.28 -12.31
N PRO A 39 -10.03 -10.95 -13.57
CA PRO A 39 -9.29 -9.93 -14.31
C PRO A 39 -9.46 -8.55 -13.68
N TYR A 40 -8.38 -7.76 -13.75
CA TYR A 40 -8.38 -6.36 -13.37
C TYR A 40 -7.81 -5.53 -14.54
N ASP A 41 -8.54 -4.52 -14.96
CA ASP A 41 -8.11 -3.66 -16.06
C ASP A 41 -7.04 -2.66 -15.61
N MET A 42 -5.82 -3.16 -15.46
CA MET A 42 -4.66 -2.34 -15.12
C MET A 42 -4.39 -1.24 -16.14
N THR A 43 -4.63 -1.52 -17.43
CA THR A 43 -4.37 -0.56 -18.51
C THR A 43 -5.35 0.61 -18.41
N GLY A 44 -6.64 0.32 -18.26
CA GLY A 44 -7.66 1.35 -18.06
C GLY A 44 -7.41 2.17 -16.79
N GLU A 45 -6.96 1.53 -15.70
CA GLU A 45 -6.60 2.24 -14.48
C GLU A 45 -5.39 3.18 -14.68
N PHE A 46 -4.35 2.74 -15.38
CA PHE A 46 -3.21 3.60 -15.72
C PHE A 46 -3.62 4.78 -16.64
N ILE A 47 -4.51 4.56 -17.62
CA ILE A 47 -5.05 5.64 -18.44
C ILE A 47 -5.80 6.65 -17.57
N ARG A 48 -6.65 6.16 -16.67
CA ARG A 48 -7.41 7.00 -15.74
C ARG A 48 -6.50 7.85 -14.86
N ILE A 49 -5.47 7.24 -14.26
CA ILE A 49 -4.48 7.92 -13.42
C ILE A 49 -3.74 8.98 -14.24
N LYS A 50 -3.21 8.62 -15.40
CA LYS A 50 -2.52 9.54 -16.30
C LYS A 50 -3.37 10.76 -16.65
N ASN A 51 -4.61 10.56 -17.06
CA ASN A 51 -5.53 11.65 -17.42
C ASN A 51 -5.81 12.55 -16.21
N LEU A 52 -6.02 11.95 -15.02
CA LEU A 52 -6.28 12.68 -13.80
C LEU A 52 -5.09 13.58 -13.43
N VAL A 53 -3.88 13.04 -13.38
CA VAL A 53 -2.69 13.78 -12.93
C VAL A 53 -2.17 14.76 -13.99
N SER A 54 -2.36 14.48 -15.28
CA SER A 54 -1.98 15.40 -16.36
C SER A 54 -2.84 16.66 -16.37
N ASN A 55 -4.12 16.52 -16.05
CA ASN A 55 -5.07 17.63 -16.08
C ASN A 55 -5.19 18.36 -14.71
N ASN A 56 -4.70 17.75 -13.62
CA ASN A 56 -4.86 18.31 -12.29
C ASN A 56 -3.63 18.04 -11.41
N LYS A 57 -2.79 19.08 -11.22
CA LYS A 57 -1.60 19.01 -10.36
C LYS A 57 -1.95 18.74 -8.88
N ILE A 58 -3.11 19.19 -8.42
CA ILE A 58 -3.58 18.93 -7.04
C ILE A 58 -3.86 17.43 -6.89
N ALA A 59 -4.43 16.78 -7.91
CA ALA A 59 -4.64 15.34 -7.90
C ALA A 59 -3.32 14.55 -7.81
N LEU A 60 -2.27 15.02 -8.47
CA LEU A 60 -0.93 14.44 -8.34
C LEU A 60 -0.41 14.54 -6.90
N ILE A 61 -0.48 15.72 -6.29
CA ILE A 61 -0.03 15.92 -4.91
C ILE A 61 -0.84 15.06 -3.94
N ASN A 62 -2.16 15.02 -4.12
CA ASN A 62 -3.04 14.18 -3.32
C ASN A 62 -2.66 12.70 -3.42
N MET A 63 -2.50 12.18 -4.63
CA MET A 63 -2.23 10.78 -4.87
C MET A 63 -0.86 10.33 -4.35
N VAL A 64 0.16 11.18 -4.53
CA VAL A 64 1.54 10.84 -4.19
C VAL A 64 1.86 11.10 -2.72
N PHE A 65 1.31 12.15 -2.11
CA PHE A 65 1.69 12.57 -0.77
C PHE A 65 0.55 12.51 0.24
N ILE A 66 -0.59 13.14 -0.04
CA ILE A 66 -1.64 13.32 0.98
C ILE A 66 -2.31 11.98 1.30
N ILE A 67 -2.73 11.23 0.28
CA ILE A 67 -3.37 9.91 0.49
C ILE A 67 -2.44 8.95 1.21
N PRO A 68 -1.17 8.70 0.77
CA PRO A 68 -0.24 7.86 1.51
C PRO A 68 -0.03 8.31 2.96
N PHE A 69 0.17 9.60 3.19
CA PHE A 69 0.39 10.14 4.52
C PHE A 69 -0.80 9.89 5.45
N VAL A 70 -2.01 10.29 5.02
CA VAL A 70 -3.24 10.13 5.82
C VAL A 70 -3.56 8.65 6.04
N THR A 71 -3.43 7.84 4.99
CA THR A 71 -3.69 6.40 5.05
C THR A 71 -2.78 5.72 6.09
N GLU A 72 -1.47 6.00 6.08
CA GLU A 72 -0.58 5.37 7.03
C GLU A 72 -0.83 5.83 8.46
N ILE A 73 -1.18 7.09 8.70
CA ILE A 73 -1.55 7.56 10.04
C ILE A 73 -2.81 6.84 10.53
N VAL A 74 -3.87 6.79 9.73
CA VAL A 74 -5.14 6.20 10.14
C VAL A 74 -5.03 4.68 10.27
N TYR A 75 -4.59 4.01 9.22
CA TYR A 75 -4.62 2.54 9.19
C TYR A 75 -3.45 1.90 9.91
N ARG A 76 -2.29 2.54 9.97
CA ARG A 76 -1.10 1.97 10.61
C ARG A 76 -1.00 2.33 12.08
N ASN A 77 -1.18 3.60 12.40
CA ASN A 77 -1.00 4.05 13.78
C ASN A 77 -2.26 3.78 14.64
N VAL A 78 -3.47 3.97 14.05
CA VAL A 78 -4.71 3.81 14.80
C VAL A 78 -5.26 2.39 14.66
N VAL A 79 -5.67 1.97 13.45
CA VAL A 79 -6.37 0.68 13.27
C VAL A 79 -5.45 -0.50 13.51
N PHE A 80 -4.33 -0.57 12.79
CA PHE A 80 -3.39 -1.67 12.91
C PHE A 80 -2.72 -1.71 14.29
N GLY A 81 -2.29 -0.56 14.82
CA GLY A 81 -1.66 -0.49 16.14
C GLY A 81 -2.58 -1.00 17.23
N TYR A 82 -3.82 -0.50 17.29
CA TYR A 82 -4.82 -0.95 18.25
C TYR A 82 -5.12 -2.45 18.13
N LEU A 83 -5.35 -2.95 16.91
CA LEU A 83 -5.60 -4.38 16.70
C LEU A 83 -4.37 -5.24 17.02
N TYR A 84 -3.16 -4.76 16.70
CA TYR A 84 -1.93 -5.46 17.02
C TYR A 84 -1.76 -5.66 18.53
N ASP A 85 -2.04 -4.61 19.32
CA ASP A 85 -1.97 -4.67 20.78
C ASP A 85 -3.07 -5.58 21.36
N LEU A 86 -4.26 -5.63 20.76
CA LEU A 86 -5.35 -6.50 21.17
C LEU A 86 -5.00 -8.00 21.05
N TYR A 87 -4.14 -8.36 20.09
CA TYR A 87 -3.65 -9.73 19.89
C TYR A 87 -2.31 -10.00 20.60
N GLU A 88 -1.91 -9.13 21.54
CA GLU A 88 -0.69 -9.34 22.35
C GLU A 88 -0.78 -10.64 23.13
N GLY A 89 0.31 -11.43 23.13
CA GLY A 89 0.37 -12.75 23.76
C GLY A 89 -0.05 -13.93 22.87
N GLY A 90 -0.57 -13.69 21.69
CA GLY A 90 -0.85 -14.71 20.67
C GLY A 90 0.37 -15.09 19.84
N TYR A 91 0.16 -15.99 18.87
CA TYR A 91 1.20 -16.32 17.89
C TYR A 91 1.59 -15.08 17.10
N LYS A 92 2.88 -14.83 16.93
CA LYS A 92 3.42 -13.65 16.20
C LYS A 92 2.86 -13.49 14.79
N PHE A 93 2.58 -14.60 14.11
CA PHE A 93 1.94 -14.59 12.81
C PHE A 93 0.51 -14.03 12.88
N VAL A 94 -0.30 -14.49 13.83
CA VAL A 94 -1.69 -14.03 14.02
C VAL A 94 -1.70 -12.56 14.41
N GLN A 95 -0.81 -12.16 15.31
CA GLN A 95 -0.64 -10.78 15.77
C GLN A 95 -0.30 -9.80 14.64
N LEU A 96 0.43 -10.23 13.60
CA LEU A 96 0.71 -9.41 12.41
C LEU A 96 -0.38 -9.53 11.36
N PHE A 97 -0.76 -10.77 11.01
CA PHE A 97 -1.60 -11.06 9.85
C PHE A 97 -3.04 -10.57 10.04
N THR A 98 -3.66 -10.85 11.20
CA THR A 98 -5.06 -10.49 11.45
C THR A 98 -5.30 -8.98 11.43
N PRO A 99 -4.52 -8.13 12.15
CA PRO A 99 -4.67 -6.69 12.07
C PRO A 99 -4.44 -6.13 10.66
N ALA A 100 -3.46 -6.67 9.94
CA ALA A 100 -3.16 -6.23 8.60
C ALA A 100 -4.27 -6.58 7.61
N CYS A 101 -4.84 -7.78 7.70
CA CYS A 101 -6.00 -8.18 6.88
C CYS A 101 -7.21 -7.31 7.19
N LEU A 102 -7.55 -7.12 8.45
CA LEU A 102 -8.68 -6.28 8.84
C LEU A 102 -8.51 -4.83 8.39
N ALA A 103 -7.32 -4.25 8.57
CA ALA A 103 -7.04 -2.89 8.12
C ALA A 103 -7.12 -2.77 6.59
N GLY A 104 -6.61 -3.76 5.84
CA GLY A 104 -6.67 -3.79 4.38
C GLY A 104 -8.11 -3.96 3.86
N ILE A 105 -8.90 -4.83 4.47
CA ILE A 105 -10.31 -5.02 4.13
C ILE A 105 -11.11 -3.76 4.42
N LEU A 106 -10.94 -3.15 5.59
CA LEU A 106 -11.60 -1.88 5.92
C LEU A 106 -11.25 -0.78 4.93
N PHE A 107 -9.98 -0.68 4.54
CA PHE A 107 -9.55 0.27 3.51
C PHE A 107 -10.25 0.01 2.18
N ALA A 108 -10.33 -1.24 1.72
CA ALA A 108 -10.97 -1.61 0.47
C ALA A 108 -12.49 -1.33 0.49
N LEU A 109 -13.16 -1.60 1.60
CA LEU A 109 -14.60 -1.35 1.76
C LEU A 109 -14.95 0.13 1.70
N ILE A 110 -14.09 1.01 2.23
CA ILE A 110 -14.32 2.45 2.21
C ILE A 110 -14.04 3.06 0.82
N ASN A 111 -13.12 2.49 0.06
CA ASN A 111 -12.68 3.03 -1.24
C ASN A 111 -13.48 2.55 -2.46
N VAL A 112 -14.75 2.17 -2.29
CA VAL A 112 -15.81 2.04 -3.34
C VAL A 112 -15.57 1.00 -4.44
N LYS A 113 -14.41 0.38 -4.58
CA LYS A 113 -14.17 -0.69 -5.57
C LYS A 113 -14.15 -2.05 -4.87
N HIS A 114 -15.27 -2.74 -4.84
CA HIS A 114 -15.43 -4.05 -4.18
C HIS A 114 -14.92 -5.23 -5.05
N ALA A 115 -14.08 -4.98 -6.06
CA ALA A 115 -13.49 -6.05 -6.85
C ALA A 115 -12.44 -6.82 -6.02
N LEU A 116 -12.46 -8.15 -6.10
CA LEU A 116 -11.52 -9.01 -5.39
C LEU A 116 -10.04 -8.59 -5.56
N PRO A 117 -9.55 -8.23 -6.77
CA PRO A 117 -8.18 -7.76 -6.94
C PRO A 117 -7.83 -6.54 -6.09
N VAL A 118 -8.74 -5.59 -5.93
CA VAL A 118 -8.53 -4.37 -5.13
C VAL A 118 -8.46 -4.71 -3.63
N VAL A 119 -9.29 -5.64 -3.17
CA VAL A 119 -9.24 -6.12 -1.77
C VAL A 119 -7.92 -6.82 -1.50
N VAL A 120 -7.48 -7.69 -2.40
CA VAL A 120 -6.18 -8.39 -2.29
C VAL A 120 -5.02 -7.39 -2.28
N GLU A 121 -5.03 -6.40 -3.17
CA GLU A 121 -4.05 -5.31 -3.18
C GLU A 121 -3.99 -4.59 -1.84
N ALA A 122 -5.13 -4.17 -1.32
CA ALA A 122 -5.22 -3.44 -0.05
C ALA A 122 -4.67 -4.26 1.14
N VAL A 123 -4.96 -5.57 1.17
CA VAL A 123 -4.41 -6.48 2.19
C VAL A 123 -2.90 -6.61 2.06
N ILE A 124 -2.35 -6.77 0.84
CA ILE A 124 -0.91 -6.89 0.62
C ILE A 124 -0.19 -5.58 1.00
N ILE A 125 -0.75 -4.43 0.64
CA ILE A 125 -0.24 -3.11 1.06
C ILE A 125 -0.21 -3.03 2.59
N SER A 126 -1.31 -3.44 3.23
CA SER A 126 -1.44 -3.41 4.69
C SER A 126 -0.44 -4.35 5.39
N LEU A 127 -0.24 -5.55 4.89
CA LEU A 127 0.77 -6.50 5.40
C LEU A 127 2.20 -5.93 5.25
N THR A 128 2.52 -5.41 4.09
CA THR A 128 3.86 -4.89 3.79
C THR A 128 4.22 -3.73 4.71
N PHE A 129 3.40 -2.70 4.77
CA PHE A 129 3.70 -1.52 5.57
C PHE A 129 3.46 -1.75 7.07
N GLY A 130 2.56 -2.67 7.45
CA GLY A 130 2.44 -3.15 8.83
C GLY A 130 3.72 -3.81 9.32
N TYR A 131 4.29 -4.71 8.52
CA TYR A 131 5.57 -5.34 8.83
C TYR A 131 6.72 -4.33 8.91
N VAL A 132 6.81 -3.41 7.95
CA VAL A 132 7.83 -2.34 7.93
C VAL A 132 7.73 -1.47 9.18
N TYR A 133 6.53 -1.05 9.56
CA TYR A 133 6.28 -0.29 10.79
C TYR A 133 6.72 -1.05 12.03
N LEU A 134 6.34 -2.32 12.18
CA LEU A 134 6.74 -3.14 13.34
C LEU A 134 8.24 -3.37 13.43
N LYS A 135 8.90 -3.55 12.27
CA LYS A 135 10.34 -3.77 12.19
C LYS A 135 11.14 -2.51 12.54
N THR A 136 10.70 -1.36 12.07
CA THR A 136 11.44 -0.09 12.25
C THR A 136 11.01 0.68 13.49
N LYS A 137 9.80 0.40 14.00
CA LYS A 137 9.13 1.18 15.05
C LYS A 137 8.99 2.67 14.68
N ARG A 138 8.88 2.92 13.37
CA ARG A 138 8.76 4.26 12.79
C ARG A 138 7.67 4.31 11.72
N ILE A 139 6.69 5.18 11.91
CA ILE A 139 5.63 5.38 10.94
C ILE A 139 6.18 6.02 9.65
N GLU A 140 7.22 6.80 9.77
CA GLU A 140 7.88 7.48 8.64
C GLU A 140 8.35 6.48 7.59
N SER A 141 8.77 5.28 8.00
CA SER A 141 9.18 4.23 7.06
C SER A 141 8.01 3.69 6.22
N ALA A 142 6.84 3.52 6.82
CA ALA A 142 5.63 3.11 6.09
C ALA A 142 5.14 4.22 5.15
N ILE A 143 5.12 5.48 5.62
CA ILE A 143 4.75 6.65 4.81
C ILE A 143 5.66 6.76 3.58
N ILE A 144 6.98 6.71 3.74
CA ILE A 144 7.93 6.78 2.63
C ILE A 144 7.74 5.61 1.66
N GLY A 145 7.55 4.40 2.18
CA GLY A 145 7.27 3.23 1.35
C GLY A 145 6.02 3.41 0.49
N HIS A 146 4.95 3.93 1.08
CA HIS A 146 3.69 4.17 0.38
C HIS A 146 3.82 5.32 -0.66
N ILE A 147 4.54 6.38 -0.33
CA ILE A 147 4.86 7.47 -1.28
C ILE A 147 5.63 6.91 -2.49
N VAL A 148 6.65 6.09 -2.26
CA VAL A 148 7.44 5.46 -3.32
C VAL A 148 6.58 4.54 -4.17
N PHE A 149 5.73 3.73 -3.56
CA PHE A 149 4.75 2.88 -4.26
C PHE A 149 3.81 3.71 -5.14
N SER A 150 3.15 4.73 -4.59
CA SER A 150 2.22 5.60 -5.32
C SER A 150 2.92 6.38 -6.45
N THR A 151 4.14 6.87 -6.21
CA THR A 151 4.96 7.50 -7.24
C THR A 151 5.25 6.53 -8.39
N GLY A 152 5.60 5.28 -8.06
CA GLY A 152 5.83 4.22 -9.05
C GLY A 152 4.60 3.94 -9.90
N ILE A 153 3.41 3.88 -9.32
CA ILE A 153 2.14 3.74 -10.06
C ILE A 153 1.92 4.91 -11.02
N VAL A 154 2.16 6.14 -10.58
CA VAL A 154 2.07 7.33 -11.44
C VAL A 154 3.07 7.23 -12.59
N ILE A 155 4.32 6.91 -12.34
CA ILE A 155 5.35 6.75 -13.38
C ILE A 155 4.94 5.68 -14.39
N LEU A 156 4.48 4.52 -13.92
CA LEU A 156 4.00 3.44 -14.80
C LEU A 156 2.84 3.89 -15.69
N SER A 157 1.94 4.74 -15.19
CA SER A 157 0.82 5.26 -15.97
C SER A 157 1.26 6.13 -17.15
N PHE A 158 2.46 6.71 -17.14
CA PHE A 158 3.04 7.44 -18.27
C PHE A 158 3.85 6.55 -19.22
N ILE A 159 4.42 5.45 -18.71
CA ILE A 159 5.26 4.54 -19.51
C ILE A 159 4.41 3.55 -20.30
N VAL A 160 3.31 3.08 -19.72
CA VAL A 160 2.41 2.14 -20.41
C VAL A 160 1.84 2.81 -21.66
N LYS A 161 2.26 2.33 -22.83
CA LYS A 161 1.71 2.79 -24.09
C LYS A 161 0.22 2.49 -24.12
N THR A 162 -0.59 3.52 -24.22
CA THR A 162 -1.99 3.40 -24.57
C THR A 162 -2.05 3.02 -26.05
N SER A 163 -1.97 1.72 -26.34
CA SER A 163 -2.47 1.23 -27.63
C SER A 163 -3.98 1.41 -27.59
N VAL A 164 -4.40 2.60 -27.98
CA VAL A 164 -5.80 2.86 -28.32
C VAL A 164 -6.05 2.10 -29.59
N LEU A 165 -6.74 0.96 -29.49
CA LEU A 165 -7.50 0.39 -30.61
C LEU A 165 -8.76 1.19 -30.80
#